data_5f24b307b7c660e98650c6b32d02c73f
#
_entry.id   5f24b307b7c660e98650c6b32d02c73f
#
_cell.length_a   1.000
_cell.length_b   1.000
_cell.length_c   1.000
_cell.angle_alpha   90.00
_cell.angle_beta   90.00
_cell.angle_gamma   90.00
#
_symmetry.space_group_name_H-M   'P 1'
#
loop_
_entity.id
_entity.type
_entity.pdbx_description
1 polymer ?
#
loop_
_entity_poly.entity_id
_entity_poly.type
_entity_poly.pdbx_seq_one_letter_code
_entity_poly.pdbx_strand_id
1 'polypeptide(L)'
;KVERTDGNCNAFFNGNSINFYTQAGGCNTLAIVADVVYHEYGHAITNYFYNALGTQFRNGAVGEGYSDVYAITLTDTPVLGVGFNLNSPNVIVRRYDINPKIYPQNLVGQVHSDGEIICGAWWRTARNMNSNSGMMEIFSESLYGLANGPNGSEGVVYTDILIDALQADDNDNNLANGTPNLNAIVNAFAFHGIRMLANVQFSYPPLADIPAQTPAPFNVTLSITPPFNTLISGA
;
A
#
# COMPACT_ATOMS: atom_id res chain seq x y z
N LYS A 1 11.95 14.45 -20.20
CA LYS A 1 13.07 15.37 -20.49
C LYS A 1 14.29 14.87 -19.74
N VAL A 2 15.39 14.73 -20.42
CA VAL A 2 16.68 14.31 -19.85
C VAL A 2 17.66 15.47 -19.88
N GLU A 3 18.73 15.36 -19.08
CA GLU A 3 19.83 16.33 -19.04
C GLU A 3 19.40 17.76 -18.67
N ARG A 4 18.50 17.88 -17.73
CA ARG A 4 18.17 19.19 -17.14
C ARG A 4 19.36 19.68 -16.29
N THR A 5 19.63 20.98 -16.37
CA THR A 5 20.77 21.64 -15.69
C THR A 5 20.35 22.61 -14.59
N ASP A 6 19.05 22.75 -14.35
CA ASP A 6 18.47 23.64 -13.35
C ASP A 6 18.33 23.00 -11.95
N GLY A 7 18.95 21.83 -11.75
CA GLY A 7 19.04 21.10 -10.48
C GLY A 7 19.98 19.92 -10.59
N ASN A 8 20.03 19.09 -9.54
CA ASN A 8 20.81 17.86 -9.51
C ASN A 8 20.18 16.84 -8.57
N CYS A 9 20.68 15.60 -8.57
CA CYS A 9 20.32 14.52 -7.64
C CYS A 9 18.83 14.26 -7.51
N ASN A 10 18.06 14.46 -8.57
CA ASN A 10 16.62 14.21 -8.57
C ASN A 10 16.08 13.85 -9.96
N ALA A 11 14.91 13.21 -9.93
CA ALA A 11 13.99 13.06 -11.04
C ALA A 11 12.61 13.50 -10.57
N PHE A 12 11.70 13.85 -11.46
CA PHE A 12 10.34 14.24 -11.09
C PHE A 12 9.35 14.20 -12.25
N PHE A 13 8.10 13.89 -11.95
CA PHE A 13 6.96 14.14 -12.81
C PHE A 13 6.35 15.51 -12.49
N ASN A 14 6.07 16.33 -13.50
CA ASN A 14 5.55 17.68 -13.33
C ASN A 14 4.10 17.89 -13.83
N GLY A 15 3.34 16.81 -13.97
CA GLY A 15 1.99 16.83 -14.52
C GLY A 15 1.92 16.60 -16.04
N ASN A 16 3.03 16.80 -16.77
CA ASN A 16 3.07 16.66 -18.24
C ASN A 16 4.23 15.82 -18.76
N SER A 17 5.31 15.72 -18.01
CA SER A 17 6.52 15.00 -18.43
C SER A 17 7.30 14.50 -17.24
N ILE A 18 7.99 13.38 -17.42
CA ILE A 18 9.04 12.94 -16.52
C ILE A 18 10.34 13.67 -16.83
N ASN A 19 11.07 14.07 -15.81
CA ASN A 19 12.23 14.96 -15.91
C ASN A 19 13.39 14.39 -15.10
N PHE A 20 14.58 14.44 -15.69
CA PHE A 20 15.81 13.95 -15.09
C PHE A 20 16.89 15.01 -15.18
N TYR A 21 17.58 15.26 -14.09
CA TYR A 21 18.74 16.15 -14.10
C TYR A 21 19.98 15.48 -14.69
N THR A 22 20.87 16.27 -15.22
CA THR A 22 22.19 15.82 -15.66
C THR A 22 23.02 15.33 -14.48
N GLN A 23 24.04 14.54 -14.76
CA GLN A 23 24.99 14.08 -13.75
C GLN A 23 25.68 15.27 -13.07
N ALA A 24 25.42 15.46 -11.79
CA ALA A 24 25.99 16.54 -10.97
C ALA A 24 25.81 16.25 -9.47
N GLY A 25 26.49 17.00 -8.59
CA GLY A 25 26.27 16.92 -7.15
C GLY A 25 26.62 15.57 -6.49
N GLY A 26 27.44 14.75 -7.14
CA GLY A 26 27.76 13.39 -6.65
C GLY A 26 26.73 12.32 -7.08
N CYS A 27 25.71 12.71 -7.84
CA CYS A 27 24.68 11.82 -8.34
C CYS A 27 24.84 11.58 -9.85
N ASN A 28 24.48 10.37 -10.26
CA ASN A 28 24.36 10.02 -11.66
C ASN A 28 23.13 10.71 -12.29
N THR A 29 23.03 10.74 -13.62
CA THR A 29 21.74 11.06 -14.23
C THR A 29 20.77 9.90 -13.98
N LEU A 30 19.62 10.22 -13.40
CA LEU A 30 18.64 9.18 -13.06
C LEU A 30 17.90 8.63 -14.29
N ALA A 31 18.10 9.24 -15.45
CA ALA A 31 17.57 8.74 -16.71
C ALA A 31 18.13 7.37 -17.14
N ILE A 32 19.24 6.93 -16.55
CA ILE A 32 19.83 5.60 -16.79
C ILE A 32 19.53 4.58 -15.70
N VAL A 33 18.80 4.98 -14.66
CA VAL A 33 18.39 4.12 -13.54
C VAL A 33 16.96 3.68 -13.78
N ALA A 34 16.78 2.47 -14.27
CA ALA A 34 15.50 2.00 -14.81
C ALA A 34 14.35 2.09 -13.81
N ASP A 35 14.58 1.68 -12.56
CA ASP A 35 13.56 1.73 -11.50
C ASP A 35 13.12 3.16 -11.18
N VAL A 36 14.03 4.15 -11.25
CA VAL A 36 13.67 5.57 -11.10
C VAL A 36 12.84 6.06 -12.29
N VAL A 37 13.18 5.63 -13.52
CA VAL A 37 12.37 5.98 -14.70
C VAL A 37 10.95 5.42 -14.57
N TYR A 38 10.80 4.18 -14.10
CA TYR A 38 9.49 3.55 -13.88
C TYR A 38 8.72 4.21 -12.72
N HIS A 39 9.42 4.63 -11.67
CA HIS A 39 8.83 5.40 -10.57
C HIS A 39 8.21 6.70 -11.07
N GLU A 40 8.96 7.52 -11.81
CA GLU A 40 8.43 8.77 -12.36
C GLU A 40 7.27 8.56 -13.35
N TYR A 41 7.32 7.44 -14.09
CA TYR A 41 6.22 7.06 -14.96
C TYR A 41 5.00 6.59 -14.16
N GLY A 42 5.20 5.96 -13.01
CA GLY A 42 4.14 5.60 -12.06
C GLY A 42 3.33 6.80 -11.59
N HIS A 43 4.01 7.92 -11.26
CA HIS A 43 3.33 9.18 -10.96
C HIS A 43 2.46 9.66 -12.13
N ALA A 44 2.96 9.53 -13.36
CA ALA A 44 2.19 9.91 -14.54
C ALA A 44 0.94 9.03 -14.70
N ILE A 45 1.06 7.71 -14.56
CA ILE A 45 -0.07 6.77 -14.66
C ILE A 45 -1.14 7.15 -13.65
N THR A 46 -0.78 7.26 -12.38
CA THR A 46 -1.72 7.57 -11.29
C THR A 46 -2.38 8.93 -11.50
N ASN A 47 -1.61 9.95 -11.85
CA ASN A 47 -2.13 11.29 -12.09
C ASN A 47 -3.15 11.31 -13.25
N TYR A 48 -2.80 10.72 -14.39
CA TYR A 48 -3.71 10.68 -15.53
C TYR A 48 -4.94 9.81 -15.28
N PHE A 49 -4.80 8.71 -14.55
CA PHE A 49 -5.92 7.84 -14.20
C PHE A 49 -6.96 8.59 -13.34
N TYR A 50 -6.53 9.23 -12.26
CA TYR A 50 -7.42 9.99 -11.39
C TYR A 50 -8.04 11.18 -12.10
N ASN A 51 -7.28 11.92 -12.91
CA ASN A 51 -7.80 13.03 -13.70
C ASN A 51 -8.85 12.57 -14.73
N ALA A 52 -8.65 11.40 -15.37
CA ALA A 52 -9.61 10.84 -16.32
C ALA A 52 -10.95 10.46 -15.65
N LEU A 53 -10.92 10.13 -14.36
CA LEU A 53 -12.11 9.85 -13.55
C LEU A 53 -12.68 11.11 -12.86
N GLY A 54 -12.20 12.31 -13.24
CA GLY A 54 -12.73 13.59 -12.77
C GLY A 54 -12.31 13.98 -11.35
N THR A 55 -11.25 13.35 -10.81
CA THR A 55 -10.70 13.68 -9.50
C THR A 55 -9.21 14.01 -9.56
N GLN A 56 -8.64 14.39 -8.42
CA GLN A 56 -7.21 14.69 -8.30
C GLN A 56 -6.58 13.80 -7.25
N PHE A 57 -5.40 13.30 -7.53
CA PHE A 57 -4.61 12.57 -6.56
C PHE A 57 -4.00 13.56 -5.53
N ARG A 58 -4.18 13.30 -4.24
CA ARG A 58 -3.84 14.27 -3.17
C ARG A 58 -2.87 13.73 -2.13
N ASN A 59 -2.84 12.41 -1.90
CA ASN A 59 -1.98 11.83 -0.88
C ASN A 59 -0.59 11.58 -1.43
N GLY A 60 0.39 12.35 -0.97
CA GLY A 60 1.77 12.25 -1.42
C GLY A 60 2.41 10.91 -1.08
N ALA A 61 2.16 10.37 0.13
CA ALA A 61 2.73 9.09 0.55
C ALA A 61 2.20 7.93 -0.32
N VAL A 62 0.90 7.92 -0.62
CA VAL A 62 0.33 6.92 -1.55
C VAL A 62 0.88 7.12 -2.96
N GLY A 63 1.04 8.37 -3.42
CA GLY A 63 1.62 8.66 -4.73
C GLY A 63 3.03 8.12 -4.89
N GLU A 64 3.89 8.31 -3.89
CA GLU A 64 5.23 7.75 -3.84
C GLU A 64 5.19 6.21 -3.79
N GLY A 65 4.37 5.67 -2.90
CA GLY A 65 4.24 4.21 -2.76
C GLY A 65 3.74 3.52 -4.02
N TYR A 66 2.75 4.07 -4.69
CA TYR A 66 2.23 3.54 -5.96
C TYR A 66 3.27 3.62 -7.09
N SER A 67 4.02 4.71 -7.16
CA SER A 67 5.12 4.85 -8.11
C SER A 67 6.20 3.80 -7.88
N ASP A 68 6.52 3.52 -6.62
CA ASP A 68 7.45 2.45 -6.26
C ASP A 68 6.89 1.05 -6.59
N VAL A 69 5.57 0.81 -6.45
CA VAL A 69 4.95 -0.47 -6.88
C VAL A 69 5.21 -0.75 -8.35
N TYR A 70 5.01 0.25 -9.23
CA TYR A 70 5.35 0.10 -10.66
C TYR A 70 6.83 -0.21 -10.83
N ALA A 71 7.72 0.53 -10.15
CA ALA A 71 9.16 0.41 -10.30
C ALA A 71 9.66 -1.00 -9.90
N ILE A 72 9.33 -1.46 -8.69
CA ILE A 72 9.81 -2.74 -8.16
C ILE A 72 9.17 -3.95 -8.85
N THR A 73 7.96 -3.80 -9.36
CA THR A 73 7.28 -4.88 -10.09
C THR A 73 7.84 -5.04 -11.49
N LEU A 74 8.06 -3.93 -12.21
CA LEU A 74 8.60 -3.96 -13.57
C LEU A 74 10.06 -4.41 -13.60
N THR A 75 10.84 -4.13 -12.55
CA THR A 75 12.23 -4.58 -12.43
C THR A 75 12.35 -5.95 -11.77
N ASP A 76 11.28 -6.47 -11.18
CA ASP A 76 11.24 -7.69 -10.35
C ASP A 76 12.32 -7.69 -9.26
N THR A 77 12.55 -6.53 -8.65
CA THR A 77 13.52 -6.37 -7.56
C THR A 77 12.93 -5.60 -6.39
N PRO A 78 13.28 -5.96 -5.13
CA PRO A 78 12.76 -5.26 -3.94
C PRO A 78 13.52 -3.97 -3.62
N VAL A 79 14.38 -3.51 -4.51
CA VAL A 79 15.26 -2.35 -4.27
C VAL A 79 15.05 -1.30 -5.34
N LEU A 80 15.22 -0.03 -4.96
CA LEU A 80 15.08 1.12 -5.83
C LEU A 80 16.29 2.04 -5.70
N GLY A 81 16.76 2.58 -6.82
CA GLY A 81 17.77 3.62 -6.89
C GLY A 81 19.22 3.11 -6.85
N VAL A 82 19.46 1.84 -7.16
CA VAL A 82 20.83 1.32 -7.35
C VAL A 82 21.47 2.04 -8.54
N GLY A 83 22.66 2.59 -8.32
CA GLY A 83 23.36 3.40 -9.33
C GLY A 83 23.06 4.92 -9.26
N PHE A 84 22.22 5.33 -8.32
CA PHE A 84 21.93 6.75 -8.09
C PHE A 84 23.18 7.55 -7.70
N ASN A 85 24.01 7.01 -6.79
CA ASN A 85 25.17 7.68 -6.25
C ASN A 85 26.44 7.29 -7.04
N LEU A 86 27.17 8.28 -7.56
CA LEU A 86 28.42 8.08 -8.34
C LEU A 86 29.54 7.44 -7.52
N ASN A 87 29.68 7.86 -6.27
CA ASN A 87 30.78 7.42 -5.41
C ASN A 87 30.47 6.09 -4.69
N SER A 88 29.21 5.69 -4.70
CA SER A 88 28.72 4.49 -4.03
C SER A 88 27.59 3.85 -4.84
N PRO A 89 27.90 3.26 -6.01
CA PRO A 89 26.87 2.82 -6.97
C PRO A 89 25.99 1.68 -6.46
N ASN A 90 26.39 1.00 -5.38
CA ASN A 90 25.61 -0.08 -4.75
C ASN A 90 24.71 0.41 -3.61
N VAL A 91 24.72 1.70 -3.30
CA VAL A 91 23.80 2.26 -2.31
C VAL A 91 22.38 2.22 -2.85
N ILE A 92 21.48 1.75 -2.02
CA ILE A 92 20.05 1.59 -2.30
C ILE A 92 19.33 2.80 -1.70
N VAL A 93 18.40 3.39 -2.44
CA VAL A 93 17.57 4.51 -1.97
C VAL A 93 16.43 3.99 -1.10
N ARG A 94 15.68 2.99 -1.56
CA ARG A 94 14.59 2.32 -0.81
C ARG A 94 14.66 0.81 -0.98
N ARG A 95 14.08 0.07 0.00
CA ARG A 95 14.13 -1.38 0.00
C ARG A 95 12.92 -2.01 0.69
N TYR A 96 12.35 -3.08 0.10
CA TYR A 96 11.06 -3.66 0.47
C TYR A 96 11.11 -5.10 1.00
N ASP A 97 12.23 -5.80 0.89
CA ASP A 97 12.37 -7.22 1.31
C ASP A 97 12.87 -7.39 2.75
N ILE A 98 13.56 -6.40 3.29
CA ILE A 98 14.07 -6.39 4.68
C ILE A 98 13.73 -5.08 5.37
N ASN A 99 13.69 -5.10 6.71
CA ASN A 99 13.40 -3.94 7.55
C ASN A 99 12.11 -3.21 7.12
N PRO A 100 10.96 -3.90 7.07
CA PRO A 100 9.72 -3.36 6.56
C PRO A 100 9.26 -2.15 7.37
N LYS A 101 8.73 -1.16 6.68
CA LYS A 101 8.04 -0.03 7.32
C LYS A 101 6.64 -0.47 7.74
N ILE A 102 6.21 -0.05 8.94
CA ILE A 102 4.97 -0.47 9.59
C ILE A 102 4.16 0.76 10.03
N TYR A 103 2.90 0.79 9.68
CA TYR A 103 1.93 1.79 10.15
C TYR A 103 1.43 1.45 11.57
N PRO A 104 1.28 2.41 12.48
CA PRO A 104 1.66 3.83 12.36
C PRO A 104 3.10 4.12 12.79
N GLN A 105 3.86 3.13 13.26
CA GLN A 105 5.13 3.30 13.95
C GLN A 105 6.21 3.99 13.10
N ASN A 106 6.16 3.80 11.79
CA ASN A 106 7.15 4.35 10.86
C ASN A 106 6.65 5.57 10.07
N LEU A 107 5.47 6.12 10.40
CA LEU A 107 5.06 7.41 9.86
C LEU A 107 5.94 8.52 10.41
N VAL A 108 6.50 9.33 9.53
CA VAL A 108 7.39 10.44 9.86
C VAL A 108 6.95 11.76 9.21
N GLY A 109 5.87 11.77 8.44
CA GLY A 109 5.36 12.96 7.73
C GLY A 109 6.18 13.32 6.49
N GLN A 110 6.99 12.38 5.96
CA GLN A 110 7.76 12.54 4.74
C GLN A 110 7.26 11.55 3.70
N VAL A 111 6.72 12.05 2.60
CA VAL A 111 5.95 11.29 1.63
C VAL A 111 6.68 10.06 1.06
N HIS A 112 7.97 10.15 0.78
CA HIS A 112 8.75 9.01 0.27
C HIS A 112 8.92 7.93 1.34
N SER A 113 9.22 8.33 2.59
CA SER A 113 9.37 7.39 3.70
C SER A 113 8.04 6.73 4.07
N ASP A 114 6.97 7.51 4.12
CA ASP A 114 5.64 7.02 4.49
C ASP A 114 5.07 6.14 3.38
N GLY A 115 5.37 6.46 2.11
CA GLY A 115 5.01 5.65 0.94
C GLY A 115 5.61 4.24 0.92
N GLU A 116 6.76 4.03 1.62
CA GLU A 116 7.35 2.70 1.73
C GLU A 116 6.42 1.69 2.45
N ILE A 117 5.50 2.16 3.28
CA ILE A 117 4.56 1.30 4.01
C ILE A 117 3.60 0.63 3.02
N ILE A 118 2.95 1.41 2.17
CA ILE A 118 1.97 0.88 1.23
C ILE A 118 2.63 0.11 0.07
N CYS A 119 3.77 0.57 -0.43
CA CYS A 119 4.53 -0.20 -1.41
C CYS A 119 4.99 -1.54 -0.86
N GLY A 120 5.45 -1.58 0.41
CA GLY A 120 5.83 -2.82 1.08
C GLY A 120 4.67 -3.81 1.20
N ALA A 121 3.45 -3.33 1.46
CA ALA A 121 2.25 -4.17 1.50
C ALA A 121 1.98 -4.81 0.13
N TRP A 122 2.06 -4.05 -0.95
CA TRP A 122 1.90 -4.58 -2.31
C TRP A 122 3.03 -5.53 -2.72
N TRP A 123 4.29 -5.20 -2.40
CA TRP A 123 5.41 -6.12 -2.63
C TRP A 123 5.18 -7.46 -1.94
N ARG A 124 4.79 -7.44 -0.67
CA ARG A 124 4.50 -8.67 0.08
C ARG A 124 3.29 -9.42 -0.46
N THR A 125 2.26 -8.73 -0.94
CA THR A 125 1.12 -9.35 -1.62
C THR A 125 1.59 -10.17 -2.82
N ALA A 126 2.43 -9.60 -3.68
CA ALA A 126 3.01 -10.32 -4.82
C ALA A 126 3.80 -11.58 -4.40
N ARG A 127 4.56 -11.49 -3.31
CA ARG A 127 5.31 -12.65 -2.78
C ARG A 127 4.39 -13.70 -2.18
N ASN A 128 3.35 -13.32 -1.45
CA ASN A 128 2.36 -14.24 -0.89
C ASN A 128 1.55 -14.94 -1.99
N MET A 129 1.23 -14.26 -3.06
CA MET A 129 0.58 -14.82 -4.26
C MET A 129 1.53 -15.62 -5.15
N ASN A 130 2.84 -15.47 -4.96
CA ASN A 130 3.87 -15.95 -5.89
C ASN A 130 3.62 -15.50 -7.34
N SER A 131 3.11 -14.28 -7.52
CA SER A 131 2.74 -13.73 -8.83
C SER A 131 2.83 -12.20 -8.83
N ASN A 132 3.79 -11.66 -9.57
CA ASN A 132 3.85 -10.21 -9.83
C ASN A 132 2.70 -9.77 -10.74
N SER A 133 2.39 -10.52 -11.79
CA SER A 133 1.30 -10.18 -12.72
C SER A 133 -0.07 -10.20 -12.04
N GLY A 134 -0.37 -11.24 -11.25
CA GLY A 134 -1.63 -11.31 -10.51
C GLY A 134 -1.78 -10.19 -9.49
N MET A 135 -0.71 -9.84 -8.78
CA MET A 135 -0.74 -8.69 -7.89
C MET A 135 -0.97 -7.38 -8.67
N MET A 136 -0.32 -7.19 -9.84
CA MET A 136 -0.50 -5.99 -10.66
C MET A 136 -1.90 -5.87 -11.27
N GLU A 137 -2.57 -6.97 -11.55
CA GLU A 137 -3.99 -6.98 -11.96
C GLU A 137 -4.85 -6.42 -10.84
N ILE A 138 -4.72 -6.97 -9.61
CA ILE A 138 -5.46 -6.49 -8.43
C ILE A 138 -5.10 -5.03 -8.12
N PHE A 139 -3.82 -4.68 -8.14
CA PHE A 139 -3.37 -3.30 -7.91
C PHE A 139 -3.98 -2.33 -8.92
N SER A 140 -3.93 -2.66 -10.20
CA SER A 140 -4.45 -1.78 -11.26
C SER A 140 -5.96 -1.60 -11.17
N GLU A 141 -6.69 -2.64 -10.81
CA GLU A 141 -8.14 -2.60 -10.64
C GLU A 141 -8.52 -1.87 -9.35
N SER A 142 -7.76 -2.01 -8.27
CA SER A 142 -8.00 -1.28 -7.02
C SER A 142 -7.92 0.24 -7.16
N LEU A 143 -7.24 0.76 -8.20
CA LEU A 143 -7.21 2.20 -8.47
C LEU A 143 -8.60 2.80 -8.73
N TYR A 144 -9.58 2.00 -9.19
CA TYR A 144 -10.96 2.45 -9.38
C TYR A 144 -11.68 2.78 -8.08
N GLY A 145 -11.23 2.27 -6.94
CA GLY A 145 -11.72 2.68 -5.63
C GLY A 145 -11.36 4.11 -5.28
N LEU A 146 -10.37 4.69 -5.98
CA LEU A 146 -9.91 6.07 -5.81
C LEU A 146 -9.51 6.40 -4.37
N ALA A 147 -8.95 5.44 -3.64
CA ALA A 147 -8.46 5.65 -2.28
C ALA A 147 -7.48 6.82 -2.25
N ASN A 148 -7.86 7.88 -1.56
CA ASN A 148 -7.15 9.14 -1.60
C ASN A 148 -7.50 9.99 -0.37
N GLY A 149 -6.67 10.98 -0.06
CA GLY A 149 -6.91 11.90 1.05
C GLY A 149 -5.74 12.86 1.21
N PRO A 150 -5.86 13.90 2.04
CA PRO A 150 -4.73 14.79 2.29
C PRO A 150 -3.59 14.04 3.01
N ASN A 151 -2.37 14.56 2.89
CA ASN A 151 -1.25 14.10 3.72
C ASN A 151 -1.64 14.19 5.21
N GLY A 152 -1.28 13.18 5.99
CA GLY A 152 -1.67 13.02 7.38
C GLY A 152 -2.92 12.15 7.59
N SER A 153 -3.57 11.71 6.51
CA SER A 153 -4.71 10.77 6.56
C SER A 153 -4.33 9.34 6.16
N GLU A 154 -3.05 9.00 6.16
CA GLU A 154 -2.50 7.74 5.65
C GLU A 154 -3.20 6.51 6.24
N GLY A 155 -3.55 6.55 7.54
CA GLY A 155 -4.22 5.43 8.19
C GLY A 155 -5.57 5.07 7.58
N VAL A 156 -6.38 6.09 7.25
CA VAL A 156 -7.66 5.90 6.57
C VAL A 156 -7.42 5.45 5.13
N VAL A 157 -6.55 6.16 4.41
CA VAL A 157 -6.28 5.89 3.00
C VAL A 157 -5.68 4.49 2.79
N TYR A 158 -4.76 4.05 3.64
CA TYR A 158 -4.20 2.69 3.56
C TYR A 158 -5.25 1.61 3.83
N THR A 159 -6.20 1.87 4.75
CA THR A 159 -7.32 0.97 4.99
C THR A 159 -8.26 0.91 3.80
N ASP A 160 -8.56 2.05 3.19
CA ASP A 160 -9.38 2.12 1.97
C ASP A 160 -8.71 1.35 0.82
N ILE A 161 -7.39 1.50 0.64
CA ILE A 161 -6.63 0.73 -0.36
C ILE A 161 -6.72 -0.79 -0.11
N LEU A 162 -6.69 -1.24 1.14
CA LEU A 162 -6.89 -2.65 1.47
C LEU A 162 -8.29 -3.13 1.06
N ILE A 163 -9.32 -2.31 1.31
CA ILE A 163 -10.69 -2.64 0.91
C ILE A 163 -10.81 -2.69 -0.61
N ASP A 164 -10.25 -1.71 -1.31
CA ASP A 164 -10.25 -1.66 -2.78
C ASP A 164 -9.49 -2.85 -3.39
N ALA A 165 -8.39 -3.28 -2.76
CA ALA A 165 -7.65 -4.47 -3.17
C ALA A 165 -8.49 -5.75 -3.04
N LEU A 166 -9.28 -5.87 -1.98
CA LEU A 166 -10.18 -7.01 -1.79
C LEU A 166 -11.37 -6.96 -2.77
N GLN A 167 -11.88 -5.78 -3.07
CA GLN A 167 -12.93 -5.61 -4.09
C GLN A 167 -12.43 -5.97 -5.48
N ALA A 168 -11.18 -5.58 -5.80
CA ALA A 168 -10.54 -5.93 -7.06
C ALA A 168 -10.25 -7.43 -7.20
N ASP A 169 -9.98 -8.12 -6.09
CA ASP A 169 -9.75 -9.57 -6.06
C ASP A 169 -11.04 -10.40 -6.00
N ASP A 170 -12.20 -9.76 -5.81
CA ASP A 170 -13.48 -10.45 -5.67
C ASP A 170 -14.01 -10.89 -7.05
N ASN A 171 -14.36 -12.18 -7.16
CA ASN A 171 -14.78 -12.78 -8.42
C ASN A 171 -16.29 -13.01 -8.55
N ASP A 172 -17.08 -12.67 -7.52
CA ASP A 172 -18.53 -12.91 -7.50
C ASP A 172 -19.37 -11.74 -6.92
N ASN A 173 -18.73 -10.61 -6.61
CA ASN A 173 -19.32 -9.43 -5.98
C ASN A 173 -19.90 -9.70 -4.58
N ASN A 174 -19.29 -10.62 -3.84
CA ASN A 174 -19.72 -11.00 -2.50
C ASN A 174 -18.54 -11.14 -1.53
N LEU A 175 -18.01 -10.06 -1.07
CA LEU A 175 -16.89 -10.06 -0.10
C LEU A 175 -17.17 -10.89 1.18
N ALA A 176 -18.44 -11.20 1.50
CA ALA A 176 -18.78 -11.95 2.69
C ALA A 176 -18.32 -13.41 2.64
N ASN A 177 -18.10 -13.99 1.47
CA ASN A 177 -17.56 -15.35 1.29
C ASN A 177 -16.04 -15.39 1.10
N GLY A 178 -15.38 -14.20 1.13
CA GLY A 178 -13.96 -14.01 0.88
C GLY A 178 -13.64 -13.79 -0.60
N THR A 179 -12.37 -13.64 -0.91
CA THR A 179 -11.87 -13.41 -2.27
C THR A 179 -10.78 -14.44 -2.60
N PRO A 180 -10.49 -14.71 -3.88
CA PRO A 180 -9.51 -15.72 -4.28
C PRO A 180 -8.15 -15.61 -3.59
N ASN A 181 -7.64 -14.39 -3.38
CA ASN A 181 -6.35 -14.15 -2.77
C ASN A 181 -6.44 -13.48 -1.39
N LEU A 182 -7.61 -13.57 -0.70
CA LEU A 182 -7.88 -12.93 0.59
C LEU A 182 -6.70 -13.03 1.57
N ASN A 183 -6.21 -14.25 1.84
CA ASN A 183 -5.14 -14.46 2.81
C ASN A 183 -3.81 -13.82 2.36
N ALA A 184 -3.51 -13.84 1.08
CA ALA A 184 -2.29 -13.25 0.54
C ALA A 184 -2.29 -11.73 0.74
N ILE A 185 -3.41 -11.08 0.44
CA ILE A 185 -3.61 -9.62 0.55
C ILE A 185 -3.63 -9.22 2.03
N VAL A 186 -4.56 -9.78 2.81
CA VAL A 186 -4.78 -9.36 4.21
C VAL A 186 -3.53 -9.57 5.06
N ASN A 187 -2.83 -10.71 4.92
CA ASN A 187 -1.60 -10.96 5.66
C ASN A 187 -0.46 -10.02 5.26
N ALA A 188 -0.38 -9.64 3.97
CA ALA A 188 0.61 -8.69 3.50
C ALA A 188 0.39 -7.29 4.10
N PHE A 189 -0.84 -6.79 4.02
CA PHE A 189 -1.20 -5.49 4.56
C PHE A 189 -1.09 -5.47 6.09
N ALA A 190 -1.58 -6.50 6.78
CA ALA A 190 -1.49 -6.62 8.23
C ALA A 190 -0.04 -6.65 8.73
N PHE A 191 0.88 -7.26 7.96
CA PHE A 191 2.31 -7.25 8.27
C PHE A 191 2.89 -5.83 8.27
N HIS A 192 2.36 -4.95 7.42
CA HIS A 192 2.69 -3.53 7.38
C HIS A 192 1.79 -2.67 8.28
N GLY A 193 1.05 -3.30 9.22
CA GLY A 193 0.20 -2.59 10.19
C GLY A 193 -1.11 -2.05 9.62
N ILE A 194 -1.41 -2.32 8.35
CA ILE A 194 -2.64 -1.89 7.68
C ILE A 194 -3.70 -2.97 7.90
N ARG A 195 -4.74 -2.63 8.64
CA ARG A 195 -5.80 -3.59 9.02
C ARG A 195 -7.16 -2.96 8.85
N MET A 196 -8.12 -3.75 8.44
CA MET A 196 -9.52 -3.35 8.55
C MET A 196 -9.89 -3.30 10.03
N LEU A 197 -10.44 -2.18 10.47
CA LEU A 197 -11.08 -2.08 11.77
C LEU A 197 -12.41 -2.83 11.65
N ALA A 198 -12.44 -4.10 12.03
CA ALA A 198 -13.67 -4.86 12.12
C ALA A 198 -14.52 -4.28 13.24
N ASN A 199 -15.70 -3.76 12.91
CA ASN A 199 -16.75 -3.57 13.91
C ASN A 199 -17.27 -4.95 14.28
N VAL A 200 -16.70 -5.54 15.33
CA VAL A 200 -17.22 -6.78 15.89
C VAL A 200 -18.54 -6.45 16.59
N GLN A 201 -19.64 -6.92 16.05
CA GLN A 201 -20.93 -6.82 16.72
C GLN A 201 -21.02 -7.93 17.76
N PHE A 202 -21.15 -7.52 19.01
CA PHE A 202 -21.48 -8.41 20.10
C PHE A 202 -22.99 -8.49 20.23
N SER A 203 -23.57 -9.65 20.05
CA SER A 203 -24.95 -9.91 20.39
C SER A 203 -25.02 -10.89 21.56
N TYR A 204 -25.85 -10.61 22.51
CA TYR A 204 -26.16 -11.52 23.63
C TYR A 204 -27.68 -11.56 23.81
N PRO A 205 -28.23 -12.73 24.17
CA PRO A 205 -29.62 -12.78 24.55
C PRO A 205 -29.82 -11.92 25.80
N PRO A 206 -31.02 -11.30 25.99
CA PRO A 206 -31.31 -10.58 27.20
C PRO A 206 -31.01 -11.48 28.42
N LEU A 207 -30.20 -11.00 29.36
CA LEU A 207 -29.95 -11.71 30.60
C LEU A 207 -31.25 -11.75 31.37
N ALA A 208 -31.71 -12.94 31.68
CA ALA A 208 -32.83 -13.10 32.61
C ALA A 208 -32.40 -12.63 34.01
N ASP A 209 -33.34 -12.10 34.79
CA ASP A 209 -33.09 -11.74 36.16
C ASP A 209 -32.57 -12.99 36.91
N ILE A 210 -31.39 -12.86 37.50
CA ILE A 210 -30.77 -13.92 38.25
C ILE A 210 -31.28 -13.83 39.71
N PRO A 211 -31.94 -14.88 40.26
CA PRO A 211 -32.34 -14.86 41.65
C PRO A 211 -31.15 -14.59 42.58
N ALA A 212 -31.35 -13.79 43.60
CA ALA A 212 -30.30 -13.33 44.53
C ALA A 212 -29.52 -14.48 45.24
N GLN A 213 -29.95 -15.73 45.11
CA GLN A 213 -29.31 -16.93 45.72
C GLN A 213 -28.76 -17.88 44.67
N THR A 214 -28.59 -17.45 43.39
CA THR A 214 -28.03 -18.32 42.36
C THR A 214 -26.53 -18.52 42.60
N PRO A 215 -26.05 -19.76 42.76
CA PRO A 215 -24.60 -19.98 42.89
C PRO A 215 -23.85 -19.56 41.63
N ALA A 216 -22.78 -18.80 41.80
CA ALA A 216 -21.85 -18.48 40.70
C ALA A 216 -20.93 -19.70 40.45
N PRO A 217 -20.44 -19.93 39.19
CA PRO A 217 -20.59 -19.10 38.00
C PRO A 217 -21.87 -19.42 37.21
N PHE A 218 -22.42 -18.42 36.53
CA PHE A 218 -23.41 -18.60 35.46
C PHE A 218 -22.80 -18.35 34.10
N ASN A 219 -23.31 -19.05 33.11
CA ASN A 219 -22.76 -18.91 31.72
C ASN A 219 -23.47 -17.81 30.96
N VAL A 220 -22.69 -16.91 30.40
CA VAL A 220 -23.15 -15.93 29.42
C VAL A 220 -22.58 -16.33 28.07
N THR A 221 -23.44 -16.58 27.10
CA THR A 221 -23.01 -16.85 25.72
C THR A 221 -22.93 -15.55 24.96
N LEU A 222 -21.74 -15.23 24.45
CA LEU A 222 -21.49 -14.11 23.62
C LEU A 222 -21.28 -14.61 22.20
N SER A 223 -22.08 -14.12 21.25
CA SER A 223 -21.88 -14.40 19.82
C SER A 223 -21.10 -13.27 19.18
N ILE A 224 -20.02 -13.59 18.49
CA ILE A 224 -19.18 -12.64 17.74
C ILE A 224 -19.45 -12.89 16.27
N THR A 225 -19.97 -11.89 15.58
CA THR A 225 -20.14 -11.94 14.12
C THR A 225 -19.09 -11.02 13.50
N PRO A 226 -18.02 -11.57 12.92
CA PRO A 226 -17.07 -10.75 12.17
C PRO A 226 -17.70 -10.25 10.87
N PRO A 227 -17.26 -9.11 10.33
CA PRO A 227 -17.75 -8.57 9.06
C PRO A 227 -17.43 -9.48 7.86
N PHE A 228 -16.42 -10.34 7.99
CA PHE A 228 -16.08 -11.41 7.05
C PHE A 228 -16.06 -12.73 7.82
N ASN A 229 -16.46 -13.83 7.17
CA ASN A 229 -16.59 -15.15 7.80
C ASN A 229 -15.28 -15.75 8.36
N THR A 230 -14.19 -15.04 8.32
CA THR A 230 -12.89 -15.50 8.82
C THR A 230 -12.33 -14.53 9.85
N LEU A 231 -12.29 -14.94 11.11
CA LEU A 231 -11.39 -14.33 12.09
C LEU A 231 -9.97 -14.72 11.64
N ILE A 232 -9.16 -13.75 11.30
CA ILE A 232 -7.74 -13.98 11.00
C ILE A 232 -7.10 -14.37 12.33
N SER A 233 -6.68 -15.63 12.44
CA SER A 233 -5.98 -16.14 13.62
C SER A 233 -4.66 -15.37 13.78
N GLY A 234 -4.51 -14.65 14.89
CA GLY A 234 -3.28 -13.93 15.22
C GLY A 234 -3.43 -12.42 15.41
N ALA A 235 -4.64 -11.91 15.61
CA ALA A 235 -4.87 -10.55 16.09
C ALA A 235 -4.72 -10.46 17.61
#